data_b71d76819178a0459d0ba723231b9b10
#
_entry.id   b71d76819178a0459d0ba723231b9b10
#
_cell.length_a   1.000
_cell.length_b   1.000
_cell.length_c   1.000
_cell.angle_alpha   90.00
_cell.angle_beta   90.00
_cell.angle_gamma   90.00
#
_symmetry.space_group_name_H-M   'P 1'
#
loop_
_entity.id
_entity.type
_entity.pdbx_description
1 polymer ?
#
loop_
_entity_poly.entity_id
_entity_poly.type
_entity_poly.pdbx_seq_one_letter_code
_entity_poly.pdbx_strand_id
1 'polypeptide(L)'
;MSWSMQCETRSIQDVSFRRVWEGRHVFDAELPFPSGVTFLPAAHYAAEVASLPAELRIEDCAGRPLARFAAPKDEAPPFTMHLALTGRHKPAVFVTKDGKTRLAYIGAIPAGFDIRARTNLTSLAVRPGGGAGTVKATTSAGVGQADVRFVTRGRRGELFHEGGRLFFTFSARFFGSVLGVGSIDPARPEDGVRYEGQILFDYGDGLLRNDLAAHLFFDDEAGEWRGWASNFSTGNDALGTRAPGGLNAVWSRECPLRGLCVMKAKTLGLSGMNEDPSGVWDAAAGKWRLLVSAFTSAGIRAQMLESDRWDGGFKPITGTVAEDSTGTTIALAGGVWHCLAGSVDRAYYVYSYPDLKKRGKLSMSPEPWKDMKGWPHGRGWPAFAELPAGCPSKFLLLTMDRVNFPGMPIPNWTYGSLSIYVGD
;
A
#
# COMPACT_ATOMS: atom_id res chain seq x y z
N MET A 1 50.07 21.33 -3.58
CA MET A 1 49.63 19.91 -3.59
C MET A 1 48.19 19.85 -3.13
N SER A 2 47.23 19.78 -4.05
CA SER A 2 45.82 19.70 -3.75
C SER A 2 45.47 18.23 -3.63
N TRP A 3 45.15 17.78 -2.43
CA TRP A 3 44.58 16.49 -2.20
C TRP A 3 43.09 16.54 -2.60
N SER A 4 42.75 16.11 -3.80
CA SER A 4 41.39 15.79 -4.14
C SER A 4 41.08 14.45 -3.45
N MET A 5 40.40 14.50 -2.30
CA MET A 5 39.70 13.29 -1.80
C MET A 5 38.62 12.99 -2.83
N GLN A 6 38.90 12.08 -3.76
CA GLN A 6 37.85 11.37 -4.47
C GLN A 6 37.10 10.52 -3.39
N CYS A 7 35.99 11.04 -2.93
CA CYS A 7 35.01 10.23 -2.22
C CYS A 7 34.53 9.18 -3.23
N GLU A 8 35.08 7.97 -3.18
CA GLU A 8 34.52 6.83 -3.91
C GLU A 8 33.09 6.64 -3.41
N THR A 9 32.13 7.14 -4.18
CA THR A 9 30.71 6.83 -3.99
C THR A 9 30.55 5.35 -4.23
N ARG A 10 30.58 4.53 -3.16
CA ARG A 10 30.20 3.12 -3.25
C ARG A 10 28.86 3.04 -3.96
N SER A 11 28.81 2.24 -5.01
CA SER A 11 27.56 1.94 -5.68
C SER A 11 26.60 1.24 -4.69
N ILE A 12 25.30 1.57 -4.73
CA ILE A 12 24.31 0.92 -3.84
C ILE A 12 24.27 -0.61 -4.00
N GLN A 13 24.82 -1.15 -5.10
CA GLN A 13 24.96 -2.57 -5.36
C GLN A 13 26.02 -3.25 -4.46
N ASP A 14 27.00 -2.48 -3.99
CA ASP A 14 28.09 -2.97 -3.15
C ASP A 14 27.72 -2.94 -1.67
N VAL A 15 26.54 -2.41 -1.33
CA VAL A 15 25.99 -2.36 0.02
C VAL A 15 25.41 -3.72 0.38
N SER A 16 25.88 -4.30 1.49
CA SER A 16 25.29 -5.53 2.04
C SER A 16 24.17 -5.19 3.01
N PHE A 17 22.96 -5.63 2.71
CA PHE A 17 21.79 -5.42 3.53
C PHE A 17 21.58 -6.58 4.52
N ARG A 18 21.32 -6.23 5.79
CA ARG A 18 20.89 -7.17 6.83
C ARG A 18 19.51 -6.85 7.34
N ARG A 19 18.66 -7.85 7.55
CA ARG A 19 17.34 -7.68 8.12
C ARG A 19 17.45 -7.35 9.62
N VAL A 20 16.73 -6.33 10.06
CA VAL A 20 16.66 -5.90 11.46
C VAL A 20 15.27 -6.07 12.06
N TRP A 21 14.22 -6.15 11.23
CA TRP A 21 12.85 -6.33 11.68
C TRP A 21 11.99 -7.06 10.66
N GLU A 22 11.02 -7.84 11.14
CA GLU A 22 9.97 -8.49 10.35
C GLU A 22 8.65 -8.36 11.11
N GLY A 23 7.63 -7.79 10.47
CA GLY A 23 6.30 -7.62 11.03
C GLY A 23 5.35 -8.72 10.59
N ARG A 24 4.48 -9.12 11.52
CA ARG A 24 3.29 -9.91 11.21
C ARG A 24 2.12 -9.23 11.87
N HIS A 25 1.14 -8.83 11.06
CA HIS A 25 -0.01 -8.12 11.57
C HIS A 25 -1.27 -8.97 11.43
N VAL A 26 -2.05 -9.03 12.48
CA VAL A 26 -3.36 -9.66 12.53
C VAL A 26 -4.28 -8.73 13.28
N PHE A 27 -4.75 -7.65 12.63
CA PHE A 27 -5.58 -6.59 13.24
C PHE A 27 -4.96 -5.88 14.46
N ASP A 28 -3.62 -5.95 14.62
CA ASP A 28 -2.94 -5.45 15.83
C ASP A 28 -2.81 -3.93 15.84
N ALA A 29 -2.74 -3.32 14.66
CA ALA A 29 -2.57 -1.88 14.50
C ALA A 29 -3.88 -1.26 14.01
N GLU A 30 -4.59 -0.58 14.90
CA GLU A 30 -5.91 -0.02 14.66
C GLU A 30 -6.00 1.41 15.16
N LEU A 31 -6.68 2.27 14.39
CA LEU A 31 -7.02 3.63 14.79
C LEU A 31 -8.54 3.80 14.79
N PRO A 32 -9.09 4.57 15.75
CA PRO A 32 -10.52 4.84 15.78
C PRO A 32 -10.95 5.66 14.56
N PHE A 33 -12.23 5.60 14.24
CA PHE A 33 -12.80 6.46 13.22
C PHE A 33 -12.72 7.95 13.64
N PRO A 34 -12.59 8.85 12.67
CA PRO A 34 -12.73 10.28 12.91
C PRO A 34 -14.10 10.60 13.52
N SER A 35 -14.18 11.70 14.28
CA SER A 35 -15.43 12.18 14.83
C SER A 35 -16.50 12.37 13.76
N GLY A 36 -17.71 11.89 14.02
CA GLY A 36 -18.85 11.98 13.10
C GLY A 36 -18.89 10.92 11.98
N VAL A 37 -17.84 10.09 11.83
CA VAL A 37 -17.84 8.96 10.90
C VAL A 37 -18.35 7.72 11.62
N THR A 38 -19.41 7.10 11.11
CA THR A 38 -20.03 5.89 11.69
C THR A 38 -19.83 4.63 10.83
N PHE A 39 -19.38 4.82 9.58
CA PHE A 39 -19.16 3.76 8.62
C PHE A 39 -18.03 4.11 7.65
N LEU A 40 -17.22 3.13 7.28
CA LEU A 40 -16.21 3.26 6.22
C LEU A 40 -16.26 2.05 5.26
N PRO A 41 -16.13 2.29 3.95
CA PRO A 41 -16.15 1.23 2.92
C PRO A 41 -14.89 0.36 2.91
N ALA A 42 -13.88 0.71 3.70
CA ALA A 42 -12.62 -0.02 3.83
C ALA A 42 -12.18 0.04 5.30
N ALA A 43 -12.88 -0.69 6.15
CA ALA A 43 -12.69 -0.67 7.59
C ALA A 43 -12.77 -2.06 8.20
N HIS A 44 -12.40 -2.12 9.46
CA HIS A 44 -12.45 -3.28 10.32
C HIS A 44 -13.44 -3.06 11.46
N TYR A 45 -14.34 -4.01 11.66
CA TYR A 45 -15.35 -4.01 12.73
C TYR A 45 -15.21 -5.28 13.54
N ALA A 46 -15.10 -5.17 14.83
CA ALA A 46 -14.93 -6.32 15.71
C ALA A 46 -15.97 -6.34 16.84
N ALA A 47 -16.43 -7.52 17.22
CA ALA A 47 -17.28 -7.71 18.39
C ALA A 47 -16.96 -9.05 19.07
N GLU A 48 -16.98 -9.06 20.41
CA GLU A 48 -16.93 -10.28 21.18
C GLU A 48 -18.26 -11.04 21.04
N VAL A 49 -18.17 -12.34 20.78
CA VAL A 49 -19.32 -13.25 20.70
C VAL A 49 -19.35 -14.11 21.95
N ALA A 50 -20.33 -13.85 22.81
CA ALA A 50 -20.53 -14.56 24.06
C ALA A 50 -21.47 -15.78 23.94
N SER A 51 -22.36 -15.75 22.95
CA SER A 51 -23.30 -16.84 22.67
C SER A 51 -23.75 -16.84 21.21
N LEU A 52 -24.28 -17.96 20.74
CA LEU A 52 -24.88 -18.10 19.40
C LEU A 52 -26.41 -18.19 19.51
N PRO A 53 -27.18 -17.70 18.51
CA PRO A 53 -26.67 -17.04 17.29
C PRO A 53 -26.17 -15.66 17.54
N ALA A 54 -25.16 -15.22 16.76
CA ALA A 54 -24.61 -13.87 16.77
C ALA A 54 -24.40 -13.39 15.33
N GLU A 55 -24.43 -12.07 15.11
CA GLU A 55 -24.20 -11.46 13.80
C GLU A 55 -23.68 -10.05 13.91
N LEU A 56 -23.05 -9.57 12.84
CA LEU A 56 -22.82 -8.14 12.58
C LEU A 56 -23.71 -7.70 11.42
N ARG A 57 -24.33 -6.52 11.52
CA ARG A 57 -25.27 -5.98 10.54
C ARG A 57 -24.84 -4.61 10.07
N ILE A 58 -24.88 -4.35 8.76
CA ILE A 58 -24.86 -3.00 8.24
C ILE A 58 -26.29 -2.47 8.27
N GLU A 59 -26.51 -1.37 8.98
CA GLU A 59 -27.83 -0.77 9.17
C GLU A 59 -27.82 0.70 8.71
N ASP A 60 -28.97 1.17 8.19
CA ASP A 60 -29.20 2.58 7.92
C ASP A 60 -29.55 3.36 9.19
N CYS A 61 -29.71 4.68 9.05
CA CYS A 61 -30.05 5.59 10.16
C CYS A 61 -31.42 5.31 10.80
N ALA A 62 -32.30 4.54 10.13
CA ALA A 62 -33.57 4.08 10.68
C ALA A 62 -33.48 2.71 11.38
N GLY A 63 -32.27 2.14 11.46
CA GLY A 63 -32.03 0.81 12.06
C GLY A 63 -32.45 -0.36 11.16
N ARG A 64 -32.71 -0.10 9.88
CA ARG A 64 -33.07 -1.13 8.92
C ARG A 64 -31.80 -1.85 8.43
N PRO A 65 -31.71 -3.18 8.61
CA PRO A 65 -30.54 -3.92 8.17
C PRO A 65 -30.49 -4.02 6.64
N LEU A 66 -29.35 -3.62 6.08
CA LEU A 66 -29.03 -3.70 4.64
C LEU A 66 -28.22 -4.95 4.31
N ALA A 67 -27.36 -5.39 5.22
CA ALA A 67 -26.58 -6.63 5.08
C ALA A 67 -26.38 -7.29 6.45
N ARG A 68 -26.25 -8.61 6.46
CA ARG A 68 -26.06 -9.43 7.67
C ARG A 68 -24.90 -10.39 7.49
N PHE A 69 -24.09 -10.53 8.51
CA PHE A 69 -22.93 -11.40 8.56
C PHE A 69 -23.02 -12.23 9.84
N ALA A 70 -23.46 -13.49 9.70
CA ALA A 70 -23.64 -14.37 10.84
C ALA A 70 -22.31 -14.89 11.38
N ALA A 71 -22.20 -15.03 12.68
CA ALA A 71 -21.09 -15.76 13.30
C ALA A 71 -21.09 -17.23 12.82
N PRO A 72 -19.90 -17.84 12.61
CA PRO A 72 -19.82 -19.23 12.20
C PRO A 72 -20.40 -20.14 13.29
N LYS A 73 -21.25 -21.09 12.86
CA LYS A 73 -21.99 -22.01 13.78
C LYS A 73 -21.09 -23.12 14.36
N ASP A 74 -19.97 -23.38 13.69
CA ASP A 74 -18.99 -24.40 14.07
C ASP A 74 -17.95 -23.88 15.08
N GLU A 75 -17.99 -22.58 15.40
CA GLU A 75 -17.10 -21.98 16.41
C GLU A 75 -17.83 -21.85 17.75
N ALA A 76 -17.31 -22.51 18.77
CA ALA A 76 -17.86 -22.39 20.12
C ALA A 76 -17.43 -21.08 20.80
N PRO A 77 -18.36 -20.24 21.31
CA PRO A 77 -18.05 -19.04 22.08
C PRO A 77 -17.26 -19.36 23.38
N PRO A 78 -16.48 -18.41 23.94
CA PRO A 78 -16.31 -17.04 23.45
C PRO A 78 -15.27 -16.93 22.33
N PHE A 79 -15.45 -15.97 21.45
CA PHE A 79 -14.47 -15.59 20.40
C PHE A 79 -14.73 -14.16 19.92
N THR A 80 -13.72 -13.54 19.26
CA THR A 80 -13.90 -12.25 18.58
C THR A 80 -14.29 -12.52 17.13
N MET A 81 -15.39 -11.94 16.69
CA MET A 81 -15.81 -11.91 15.28
C MET A 81 -15.36 -10.61 14.65
N HIS A 82 -14.71 -10.68 13.49
CA HIS A 82 -14.24 -9.54 12.74
C HIS A 82 -14.93 -9.49 11.37
N LEU A 83 -15.46 -8.32 11.02
CA LEU A 83 -15.93 -8.00 9.68
C LEU A 83 -14.98 -7.01 9.04
N ALA A 84 -14.24 -7.44 8.03
CA ALA A 84 -13.36 -6.60 7.24
C ALA A 84 -14.04 -6.20 5.94
N LEU A 85 -14.30 -4.91 5.75
CA LEU A 85 -14.78 -4.35 4.50
C LEU A 85 -13.58 -3.92 3.65
N THR A 86 -13.65 -4.14 2.34
CA THR A 86 -12.52 -3.89 1.44
C THR A 86 -12.83 -2.89 0.33
N GLY A 87 -14.01 -2.28 0.39
CA GLY A 87 -14.46 -1.34 -0.65
C GLY A 87 -14.83 -1.99 -1.99
N ARG A 88 -14.83 -3.33 -2.08
CA ARG A 88 -15.09 -4.08 -3.32
C ARG A 88 -16.27 -5.04 -3.24
N HIS A 89 -17.26 -4.77 -2.41
CA HIS A 89 -18.41 -5.64 -2.20
C HIS A 89 -18.05 -7.09 -1.80
N LYS A 90 -16.83 -7.31 -1.27
CA LYS A 90 -16.38 -8.62 -0.77
C LYS A 90 -15.96 -8.51 0.70
N PRO A 91 -16.92 -8.36 1.62
CA PRO A 91 -16.64 -8.41 3.04
C PRO A 91 -16.08 -9.77 3.40
N ALA A 92 -15.09 -9.79 4.30
CA ALA A 92 -14.54 -11.02 4.85
C ALA A 92 -14.84 -11.10 6.34
N VAL A 93 -15.27 -12.24 6.80
CA VAL A 93 -15.49 -12.52 8.21
C VAL A 93 -14.35 -13.38 8.72
N PHE A 94 -13.63 -12.86 9.74
CA PHE A 94 -12.61 -13.61 10.46
C PHE A 94 -13.07 -13.90 11.88
N VAL A 95 -12.45 -14.89 12.51
CA VAL A 95 -12.63 -15.22 13.90
C VAL A 95 -11.27 -15.29 14.58
N THR A 96 -11.16 -14.63 15.75
CA THR A 96 -10.02 -14.80 16.65
C THR A 96 -10.48 -15.54 17.90
N LYS A 97 -9.82 -16.66 18.20
CA LYS A 97 -10.00 -17.44 19.40
C LYS A 97 -8.66 -17.97 19.89
N ASP A 98 -8.40 -17.89 21.19
CA ASP A 98 -7.15 -18.32 21.82
C ASP A 98 -5.92 -17.75 21.14
N GLY A 99 -5.97 -16.45 20.77
CA GLY A 99 -4.90 -15.73 20.08
C GLY A 99 -4.67 -16.15 18.62
N LYS A 100 -5.53 -17.02 18.04
CA LYS A 100 -5.42 -17.46 16.64
C LYS A 100 -6.54 -16.87 15.81
N THR A 101 -6.17 -16.16 14.74
CA THR A 101 -7.12 -15.61 13.78
C THR A 101 -7.22 -16.52 12.55
N ARG A 102 -8.45 -16.77 12.08
CA ARG A 102 -8.73 -17.49 10.84
C ARG A 102 -9.80 -16.79 10.02
N LEU A 103 -9.76 -16.96 8.70
CA LEU A 103 -10.89 -16.63 7.84
C LEU A 103 -12.03 -17.63 8.12
N ALA A 104 -13.21 -17.11 8.46
CA ALA A 104 -14.40 -17.92 8.57
C ALA A 104 -15.10 -18.09 7.21
N TYR A 105 -15.40 -16.96 6.54
CA TYR A 105 -15.97 -16.97 5.19
C TYR A 105 -15.85 -15.59 4.52
N ILE A 106 -16.11 -15.57 3.21
CA ILE A 106 -16.24 -14.35 2.42
C ILE A 106 -17.73 -14.12 2.20
N GLY A 107 -18.22 -12.96 2.63
CA GLY A 107 -19.59 -12.54 2.47
C GLY A 107 -19.85 -11.84 1.14
N ALA A 108 -21.07 -11.35 0.99
CA ALA A 108 -21.49 -10.52 -0.14
C ALA A 108 -22.29 -9.33 0.34
N ILE A 109 -22.20 -8.23 -0.40
CA ILE A 109 -23.09 -7.07 -0.25
C ILE A 109 -24.25 -7.28 -1.22
N PRO A 110 -25.50 -7.00 -0.82
CA PRO A 110 -26.66 -7.12 -1.71
C PRO A 110 -26.52 -6.29 -2.98
N ALA A 111 -27.01 -6.81 -4.09
CA ALA A 111 -27.04 -6.10 -5.37
C ALA A 111 -27.79 -4.75 -5.25
N GLY A 112 -27.26 -3.73 -5.89
CA GLY A 112 -27.83 -2.37 -5.85
C GLY A 112 -27.46 -1.52 -4.62
N PHE A 113 -26.71 -2.08 -3.67
CA PHE A 113 -26.18 -1.36 -2.53
C PHE A 113 -24.66 -1.17 -2.66
N ASP A 114 -24.21 0.07 -2.92
CA ASP A 114 -22.77 0.36 -3.00
C ASP A 114 -22.26 0.93 -1.67
N ILE A 115 -21.44 0.12 -0.97
CA ILE A 115 -20.86 0.51 0.32
C ILE A 115 -19.88 1.69 0.20
N ARG A 116 -19.41 2.00 -1.03
CA ARG A 116 -18.45 3.08 -1.27
C ARG A 116 -19.09 4.45 -1.36
N ALA A 117 -20.43 4.56 -1.40
CA ALA A 117 -21.08 5.85 -1.49
C ALA A 117 -20.67 6.76 -0.33
N ARG A 118 -20.19 7.98 -0.66
CA ARG A 118 -19.68 8.94 0.33
C ARG A 118 -20.73 9.30 1.39
N THR A 119 -22.01 9.30 1.03
CA THR A 119 -23.11 9.51 1.96
C THR A 119 -23.19 8.47 3.05
N ASN A 120 -22.65 7.27 2.81
CA ASN A 120 -22.67 6.17 3.79
C ASN A 120 -21.81 6.44 5.03
N LEU A 121 -20.81 7.34 4.93
CA LEU A 121 -19.90 7.64 6.05
C LEU A 121 -20.65 8.04 7.34
N THR A 122 -21.80 8.68 7.20
CA THR A 122 -22.60 9.19 8.33
C THR A 122 -24.00 8.61 8.39
N SER A 123 -24.46 7.90 7.34
CA SER A 123 -25.83 7.36 7.24
C SER A 123 -25.90 5.85 7.53
N LEU A 124 -24.78 5.17 7.59
CA LEU A 124 -24.71 3.75 7.93
C LEU A 124 -23.94 3.52 9.23
N ALA A 125 -24.18 2.35 9.83
CA ALA A 125 -23.38 1.84 10.94
C ALA A 125 -23.33 0.32 10.91
N VAL A 126 -22.28 -0.27 11.49
CA VAL A 126 -22.26 -1.69 11.79
C VAL A 126 -22.76 -1.91 13.21
N ARG A 127 -23.76 -2.77 13.39
CA ARG A 127 -24.40 -3.05 14.67
C ARG A 127 -24.33 -4.55 14.99
N PRO A 128 -24.24 -4.90 16.28
CA PRO A 128 -24.29 -6.29 16.72
C PRO A 128 -25.73 -6.82 16.72
N GLY A 129 -25.86 -8.15 16.66
CA GLY A 129 -27.13 -8.87 16.83
C GLY A 129 -26.93 -10.20 17.57
N GLY A 130 -27.95 -10.66 18.26
CA GLY A 130 -27.89 -11.90 19.04
C GLY A 130 -26.86 -11.82 20.17
N GLY A 131 -25.99 -12.82 20.27
CA GLY A 131 -24.95 -12.92 21.28
C GLY A 131 -23.66 -12.10 21.03
N ALA A 132 -23.65 -11.24 20.00
CA ALA A 132 -22.53 -10.33 19.76
C ALA A 132 -22.59 -9.09 20.68
N GLY A 133 -21.46 -8.73 21.24
CA GLY A 133 -21.29 -7.54 22.10
C GLY A 133 -21.12 -6.25 21.29
N THR A 134 -20.69 -5.20 21.97
CA THR A 134 -20.46 -3.89 21.34
C THR A 134 -19.47 -3.98 20.18
N VAL A 135 -19.80 -3.32 19.07
CA VAL A 135 -18.93 -3.25 17.91
C VAL A 135 -17.86 -2.17 18.09
N LYS A 136 -16.59 -2.56 17.99
CA LYS A 136 -15.46 -1.65 17.82
C LYS A 136 -15.23 -1.44 16.32
N ALA A 137 -15.27 -0.19 15.87
CA ALA A 137 -15.03 0.20 14.49
C ALA A 137 -13.71 0.94 14.36
N THR A 138 -12.82 0.47 13.49
CA THR A 138 -11.46 1.00 13.33
C THR A 138 -11.02 1.00 11.87
N THR A 139 -10.05 1.86 11.53
CA THR A 139 -9.15 1.61 10.40
C THR A 139 -8.05 0.67 10.88
N SER A 140 -7.45 -0.10 9.98
CA SER A 140 -6.48 -1.13 10.36
C SER A 140 -5.39 -1.29 9.31
N ALA A 141 -4.21 -1.72 9.74
CA ALA A 141 -3.12 -2.11 8.85
C ALA A 141 -3.39 -3.41 8.07
N GLY A 142 -4.53 -4.08 8.34
CA GLY A 142 -4.92 -5.33 7.69
C GLY A 142 -4.19 -6.56 8.23
N VAL A 143 -4.55 -7.73 7.73
CA VAL A 143 -3.92 -9.03 8.04
C VAL A 143 -2.64 -9.28 7.24
N GLY A 144 -2.35 -8.43 6.26
CA GLY A 144 -1.13 -8.41 5.47
C GLY A 144 -0.80 -6.99 5.01
N GLN A 145 0.47 -6.70 4.74
CA GLN A 145 0.94 -5.42 4.23
C GLN A 145 1.83 -5.63 3.03
N ALA A 146 1.59 -4.84 1.98
CA ALA A 146 2.28 -4.98 0.71
C ALA A 146 2.49 -3.61 0.03
N ASP A 147 3.18 -3.60 -1.10
CA ASP A 147 3.27 -2.49 -2.04
C ASP A 147 3.80 -1.19 -1.38
N VAL A 148 4.84 -1.33 -0.58
CA VAL A 148 5.40 -0.24 0.24
C VAL A 148 6.11 0.83 -0.60
N ARG A 149 5.99 2.11 -0.19
CA ARG A 149 6.69 3.21 -0.85
C ARG A 149 6.94 4.36 0.12
N PHE A 150 8.19 4.84 0.20
CA PHE A 150 8.48 6.02 0.99
C PHE A 150 7.77 7.25 0.43
N VAL A 151 7.26 8.07 1.34
CA VAL A 151 6.72 9.40 1.04
C VAL A 151 7.89 10.35 0.86
N THR A 152 7.80 11.24 -0.13
CA THR A 152 8.85 12.20 -0.43
C THR A 152 8.39 13.65 -0.22
N ARG A 153 9.33 14.57 -0.16
CA ARG A 153 9.11 16.01 -0.05
C ARG A 153 9.78 16.76 -1.18
N GLY A 154 9.11 17.79 -1.67
CA GLY A 154 9.58 18.59 -2.77
C GLY A 154 9.63 17.82 -4.09
N ARG A 155 9.94 18.51 -5.14
CA ARG A 155 10.03 17.91 -6.48
C ARG A 155 11.28 17.04 -6.64
N ARG A 156 12.30 17.23 -5.78
CA ARG A 156 13.58 16.51 -5.85
C ARG A 156 13.53 15.09 -5.28
N GLY A 157 12.36 14.65 -4.75
CA GLY A 157 12.20 13.31 -4.21
C GLY A 157 12.99 13.06 -2.92
N GLU A 158 13.26 14.09 -2.15
CA GLU A 158 13.82 13.97 -0.81
C GLU A 158 12.84 13.22 0.09
N LEU A 159 13.33 12.43 1.04
CA LEU A 159 12.44 11.72 1.95
C LEU A 159 11.65 12.70 2.82
N PHE A 160 10.34 12.48 2.91
CA PHE A 160 9.52 13.21 3.85
C PHE A 160 9.73 12.67 5.27
N HIS A 161 10.08 13.55 6.19
CA HIS A 161 10.23 13.22 7.60
C HIS A 161 9.57 14.26 8.50
N GLU A 162 8.94 13.80 9.55
CA GLU A 162 8.29 14.62 10.56
C GLU A 162 8.38 13.95 11.92
N GLY A 163 8.71 14.71 12.97
CA GLY A 163 8.86 14.18 14.34
C GLY A 163 9.90 13.08 14.46
N GLY A 164 10.99 13.15 13.66
CA GLY A 164 12.05 12.13 13.65
C GLY A 164 11.69 10.83 12.93
N ARG A 165 10.55 10.76 12.24
CA ARG A 165 10.10 9.55 11.55
C ARG A 165 10.03 9.74 10.04
N LEU A 166 10.35 8.68 9.29
CA LEU A 166 10.11 8.57 7.85
C LEU A 166 8.74 7.95 7.63
N PHE A 167 7.98 8.49 6.67
CA PHE A 167 6.65 7.99 6.31
C PHE A 167 6.69 7.15 5.04
N PHE A 168 5.80 6.19 4.97
CA PHE A 168 5.60 5.35 3.79
C PHE A 168 4.13 5.00 3.61
N THR A 169 3.74 4.71 2.37
CA THR A 169 2.44 4.12 2.05
C THR A 169 2.58 2.61 1.91
N PHE A 170 1.48 1.89 2.11
CA PHE A 170 1.41 0.45 1.89
C PHE A 170 -0.02 0.01 1.59
N SER A 171 -0.19 -1.15 0.97
CA SER A 171 -1.51 -1.77 0.82
C SER A 171 -1.84 -2.56 2.10
N ALA A 172 -2.76 -2.03 2.91
CA ALA A 172 -3.36 -2.77 4.03
C ALA A 172 -4.32 -3.81 3.47
N ARG A 173 -4.02 -5.09 3.65
CA ARG A 173 -4.73 -6.20 3.00
C ARG A 173 -5.63 -6.94 3.95
N PHE A 174 -6.86 -7.22 3.45
CA PHE A 174 -7.84 -8.09 4.06
C PHE A 174 -8.20 -9.21 3.08
N PHE A 175 -9.45 -9.27 2.58
CA PHE A 175 -9.80 -9.95 1.33
C PHE A 175 -10.04 -8.93 0.23
N GLY A 176 -9.11 -8.09 0.02
CA GLY A 176 -9.04 -6.88 -0.75
C GLY A 176 -8.02 -5.99 -0.06
N SER A 177 -8.00 -4.71 -0.39
CA SER A 177 -6.98 -3.83 0.17
C SER A 177 -7.45 -2.38 0.21
N VAL A 178 -6.79 -1.59 1.07
CA VAL A 178 -6.92 -0.14 1.14
C VAL A 178 -5.52 0.46 1.31
N LEU A 179 -5.32 1.70 0.88
CA LEU A 179 -4.05 2.37 1.07
C LEU A 179 -3.87 2.76 2.54
N GLY A 180 -2.86 2.19 3.18
CA GLY A 180 -2.41 2.53 4.52
C GLY A 180 -1.23 3.48 4.50
N VAL A 181 -1.01 4.15 5.63
CA VAL A 181 0.17 4.97 5.90
C VAL A 181 0.85 4.42 7.14
N GLY A 182 2.15 4.25 7.06
CA GLY A 182 3.00 3.85 8.18
C GLY A 182 4.19 4.79 8.34
N SER A 183 4.88 4.65 9.45
CA SER A 183 6.12 5.37 9.73
C SER A 183 7.16 4.50 10.39
N ILE A 184 8.45 4.86 10.20
CA ILE A 184 9.62 4.20 10.78
C ILE A 184 10.46 5.25 11.49
N ASP A 185 11.01 4.90 12.65
CA ASP A 185 12.09 5.67 13.28
C ASP A 185 13.42 5.28 12.63
N PRO A 186 14.06 6.12 11.82
CA PRO A 186 15.31 5.77 11.15
C PRO A 186 16.51 5.62 12.09
N ALA A 187 16.41 6.14 13.31
CA ALA A 187 17.42 5.96 14.35
C ALA A 187 17.28 4.60 15.06
N ARG A 188 16.12 3.96 14.99
CA ARG A 188 15.80 2.67 15.62
C ARG A 188 14.91 1.81 14.72
N PRO A 189 15.40 1.41 13.53
CA PRO A 189 14.60 0.66 12.58
C PRO A 189 14.20 -0.74 13.10
N GLU A 190 14.92 -1.28 14.09
CA GLU A 190 14.59 -2.52 14.80
C GLU A 190 13.30 -2.44 15.63
N ASP A 191 12.85 -1.24 16.02
CA ASP A 191 11.55 -1.04 16.69
C ASP A 191 10.36 -1.27 15.73
N GLY A 192 10.64 -1.36 14.43
CA GLY A 192 9.66 -1.68 13.42
C GLY A 192 8.83 -0.49 12.93
N VAL A 193 7.63 -0.79 12.44
CA VAL A 193 6.74 0.18 11.83
C VAL A 193 5.59 0.56 12.76
N ARG A 194 5.10 1.81 12.62
CA ARG A 194 3.88 2.27 13.26
C ARG A 194 2.82 2.55 12.20
N TYR A 195 1.59 2.10 12.42
CA TYR A 195 0.44 2.46 11.60
C TYR A 195 -0.01 3.89 11.94
N GLU A 196 -0.16 4.72 10.92
CA GLU A 196 -0.46 6.16 11.07
C GLU A 196 -1.84 6.52 10.52
N GLY A 197 -2.33 5.81 9.50
CA GLY A 197 -3.59 6.18 8.90
C GLY A 197 -3.97 5.39 7.65
N GLN A 198 -5.05 5.86 7.02
CA GLN A 198 -5.66 5.25 5.84
C GLN A 198 -6.09 6.33 4.85
N ILE A 199 -5.97 6.04 3.57
CA ILE A 199 -6.32 6.96 2.49
C ILE A 199 -7.38 6.32 1.59
N LEU A 200 -8.45 7.06 1.31
CA LEU A 200 -9.44 6.77 0.29
C LEU A 200 -9.38 7.82 -0.81
N PHE A 201 -9.89 7.50 -1.99
CA PHE A 201 -9.83 8.36 -3.16
C PHE A 201 -11.23 8.72 -3.66
N ASP A 202 -11.42 10.03 -3.95
CA ASP A 202 -12.64 10.61 -4.48
C ASP A 202 -12.41 11.13 -5.90
N TYR A 203 -13.10 10.53 -6.87
CA TYR A 203 -13.07 10.94 -8.28
C TYR A 203 -14.12 11.97 -8.64
N GLY A 204 -14.89 12.44 -7.64
CA GLY A 204 -15.98 13.42 -7.84
C GLY A 204 -17.29 12.79 -8.31
N ASP A 205 -17.42 11.48 -8.29
CA ASP A 205 -18.63 10.74 -8.68
C ASP A 205 -19.45 10.24 -7.48
N GLY A 206 -19.10 10.69 -6.27
CA GLY A 206 -19.80 10.34 -5.03
C GLY A 206 -19.37 9.02 -4.40
N LEU A 207 -18.38 8.31 -4.97
CA LEU A 207 -17.84 7.08 -4.44
C LEU A 207 -16.45 7.28 -3.83
N LEU A 208 -16.19 6.62 -2.72
CA LEU A 208 -14.86 6.53 -2.10
C LEU A 208 -14.19 5.21 -2.51
N ARG A 209 -13.01 5.31 -3.10
CA ARG A 209 -12.29 4.16 -3.66
C ARG A 209 -11.01 3.86 -2.92
N ASN A 210 -10.55 2.63 -3.06
CA ASN A 210 -9.38 2.06 -2.40
C ASN A 210 -8.29 1.69 -3.43
N ASP A 211 -7.78 2.67 -4.18
CA ASP A 211 -6.60 2.49 -5.02
C ASP A 211 -5.35 2.24 -4.16
N LEU A 212 -4.30 1.67 -4.73
CA LEU A 212 -3.19 1.06 -3.99
C LEU A 212 -1.84 1.45 -4.57
N ALA A 213 -0.76 0.97 -3.96
CA ALA A 213 0.61 1.11 -4.46
C ALA A 213 0.92 2.57 -4.83
N ALA A 214 0.68 3.50 -3.91
CA ALA A 214 0.80 4.93 -4.19
C ALA A 214 2.19 5.47 -3.82
N HIS A 215 2.74 6.33 -4.67
CA HIS A 215 3.82 7.24 -4.31
C HIS A 215 3.24 8.62 -4.02
N LEU A 216 3.39 9.08 -2.79
CA LEU A 216 2.95 10.40 -2.35
C LEU A 216 4.15 11.33 -2.10
N PHE A 217 3.96 12.61 -2.39
CA PHE A 217 4.93 13.64 -2.07
C PHE A 217 4.23 14.95 -1.69
N PHE A 218 4.89 15.73 -0.84
CA PHE A 218 4.47 17.11 -0.58
C PHE A 218 5.15 18.02 -1.58
N ASP A 219 4.37 18.71 -2.42
CA ASP A 219 4.88 19.70 -3.37
C ASP A 219 4.96 21.07 -2.68
N ASP A 220 6.15 21.44 -2.23
CA ASP A 220 6.38 22.71 -1.52
C ASP A 220 6.05 23.95 -2.39
N GLU A 221 6.19 23.86 -3.72
CA GLU A 221 5.86 24.96 -4.62
C GLU A 221 4.35 25.16 -4.77
N ALA A 222 3.59 24.07 -4.75
CA ALA A 222 2.14 24.12 -4.84
C ALA A 222 1.44 24.21 -3.47
N GLY A 223 2.17 23.92 -2.38
CA GLY A 223 1.63 23.87 -1.03
C GLY A 223 0.57 22.78 -0.85
N GLU A 224 0.71 21.65 -1.56
CA GLU A 224 -0.25 20.55 -1.49
C GLU A 224 0.42 19.17 -1.61
N TRP A 225 -0.26 18.18 -1.09
CA TRP A 225 0.09 16.77 -1.25
C TRP A 225 -0.32 16.31 -2.64
N ARG A 226 0.59 15.64 -3.31
CA ARG A 226 0.42 15.08 -4.65
C ARG A 226 0.94 13.65 -4.70
N GLY A 227 0.59 12.95 -5.77
CA GLY A 227 1.16 11.63 -6.00
C GLY A 227 0.50 10.87 -7.13
N TRP A 228 0.85 9.59 -7.21
CA TRP A 228 0.31 8.66 -8.17
C TRP A 228 -0.07 7.37 -7.44
N ALA A 229 -1.18 6.76 -7.84
CA ALA A 229 -1.66 5.51 -7.28
C ALA A 229 -2.07 4.55 -8.39
N SER A 230 -1.92 3.24 -8.15
CA SER A 230 -2.42 2.21 -9.05
C SER A 230 -3.93 2.10 -8.94
N ASN A 231 -4.59 2.18 -10.08
CA ASN A 231 -6.05 2.18 -10.22
C ASN A 231 -6.61 0.75 -10.19
N PHE A 232 -6.78 0.17 -9.01
CA PHE A 232 -7.37 -1.17 -8.86
C PHE A 232 -8.87 -1.15 -8.60
N SER A 233 -9.43 -0.01 -8.21
CA SER A 233 -10.82 0.10 -7.77
C SER A 233 -11.81 0.36 -8.92
N THR A 234 -11.42 1.04 -9.98
CA THR A 234 -12.31 1.39 -11.10
C THR A 234 -12.66 0.20 -11.99
N GLY A 235 -11.81 -0.81 -12.06
CA GLY A 235 -12.05 -2.02 -12.86
C GLY A 235 -13.21 -2.91 -12.37
N ASN A 236 -13.86 -2.54 -11.27
CA ASN A 236 -14.96 -3.30 -10.67
C ASN A 236 -16.20 -2.44 -10.42
N ASP A 237 -16.30 -1.27 -11.05
CA ASP A 237 -17.52 -0.48 -10.97
C ASP A 237 -18.66 -1.22 -11.66
N ALA A 238 -19.87 -1.17 -11.08
CA ALA A 238 -21.07 -1.79 -11.63
C ALA A 238 -21.42 -1.27 -13.04
N LEU A 239 -20.82 -0.17 -13.46
CA LEU A 239 -20.97 0.44 -14.78
C LEU A 239 -20.07 -0.20 -15.85
N GLY A 240 -19.24 -1.20 -15.50
CA GLY A 240 -18.38 -1.92 -16.46
C GLY A 240 -17.30 -1.06 -17.12
N THR A 241 -17.10 0.14 -16.64
CA THR A 241 -16.05 1.03 -17.13
C THR A 241 -14.70 0.62 -16.54
N ARG A 242 -14.11 -0.41 -17.14
CA ARG A 242 -12.69 -0.64 -16.99
C ARG A 242 -11.99 0.56 -17.62
N ALA A 243 -11.51 1.50 -16.82
CA ALA A 243 -10.55 2.45 -17.33
C ALA A 243 -9.31 1.64 -17.75
N PRO A 244 -8.97 1.58 -19.04
CA PRO A 244 -7.71 0.99 -19.45
C PRO A 244 -6.57 1.84 -18.89
N GLY A 245 -5.59 1.23 -18.25
CA GLY A 245 -4.40 1.93 -17.83
C GLY A 245 -4.41 2.45 -16.40
N GLY A 246 -4.15 1.64 -15.58
CA GLY A 246 -3.83 1.46 -14.21
C GLY A 246 -3.34 2.61 -13.33
N LEU A 247 -3.17 3.86 -13.71
CA LEU A 247 -2.63 4.91 -12.84
C LEU A 247 -3.50 6.15 -12.76
N ASN A 248 -3.54 6.72 -11.54
CA ASN A 248 -4.20 7.97 -11.22
C ASN A 248 -3.19 8.99 -10.70
N ALA A 249 -3.42 10.27 -11.01
CA ALA A 249 -2.92 11.38 -10.24
C ALA A 249 -3.82 11.59 -9.02
N VAL A 250 -3.22 11.80 -7.85
CA VAL A 250 -3.93 12.00 -6.58
C VAL A 250 -3.43 13.25 -5.87
N TRP A 251 -4.33 13.99 -5.17
CA TRP A 251 -3.92 15.21 -4.47
C TRP A 251 -4.84 15.57 -3.31
N SER A 252 -4.29 16.32 -2.33
CA SER A 252 -5.02 16.88 -1.19
C SER A 252 -4.30 18.11 -0.65
N ARG A 253 -5.04 19.06 -0.12
CA ARG A 253 -4.49 20.16 0.70
C ARG A 253 -4.33 19.75 2.16
N GLU A 254 -5.09 18.77 2.61
CA GLU A 254 -4.98 18.19 3.94
C GLU A 254 -3.87 17.15 3.96
N CYS A 255 -3.15 17.05 5.10
CA CYS A 255 -2.11 16.07 5.28
C CYS A 255 -2.69 14.64 5.28
N PRO A 256 -2.29 13.76 4.33
CA PRO A 256 -2.84 12.42 4.23
C PRO A 256 -2.14 11.39 5.13
N LEU A 257 -1.15 11.82 5.91
CA LEU A 257 -0.23 10.91 6.59
C LEU A 257 -0.74 10.43 7.96
N ARG A 258 -1.88 10.93 8.44
CA ARG A 258 -2.42 10.55 9.77
C ARG A 258 -3.94 10.41 9.75
N GLY A 259 -4.43 9.39 10.46
CA GLY A 259 -5.86 9.12 10.55
C GLY A 259 -6.49 8.73 9.21
N LEU A 260 -7.73 9.13 8.99
CA LEU A 260 -8.42 8.93 7.71
C LEU A 260 -8.31 10.19 6.85
N CYS A 261 -7.78 10.05 5.65
CA CYS A 261 -7.77 11.11 4.64
C CYS A 261 -8.54 10.67 3.38
N VAL A 262 -9.20 11.62 2.73
CA VAL A 262 -9.81 11.45 1.41
C VAL A 262 -9.09 12.35 0.42
N MET A 263 -8.27 11.77 -0.45
CA MET A 263 -7.60 12.50 -1.52
C MET A 263 -8.46 12.53 -2.78
N LYS A 264 -8.38 13.62 -3.54
CA LYS A 264 -8.95 13.67 -4.90
C LYS A 264 -8.11 12.80 -5.83
N ALA A 265 -8.76 12.25 -6.86
CA ALA A 265 -8.10 11.43 -7.85
C ALA A 265 -8.64 11.69 -9.27
N LYS A 266 -7.77 11.53 -10.26
CA LYS A 266 -8.15 11.47 -11.68
C LYS A 266 -7.22 10.53 -12.43
N THR A 267 -7.74 9.86 -13.46
CA THR A 267 -6.96 8.96 -14.32
C THR A 267 -5.88 9.73 -15.09
N LEU A 268 -4.67 9.19 -15.16
CA LEU A 268 -3.58 9.73 -15.97
C LEU A 268 -3.78 9.58 -17.47
N GLY A 269 -4.65 8.67 -17.92
CA GLY A 269 -4.91 8.43 -19.34
C GLY A 269 -3.77 7.75 -20.08
N LEU A 270 -2.98 6.91 -19.39
CA LEU A 270 -1.90 6.14 -20.00
C LEU A 270 -2.45 5.04 -20.92
N SER A 271 -1.74 4.75 -21.99
CA SER A 271 -2.00 3.57 -22.82
C SER A 271 -1.49 2.30 -22.13
N GLY A 272 -2.22 1.21 -22.29
CA GLY A 272 -1.88 -0.08 -21.68
C GLY A 272 -2.12 -0.13 -20.17
N MET A 273 -1.83 -1.27 -19.58
CA MET A 273 -1.96 -1.48 -18.14
C MET A 273 -0.62 -1.20 -17.44
N ASN A 274 -0.64 -0.31 -16.46
CA ASN A 274 0.52 0.09 -15.67
C ASN A 274 0.16 0.08 -14.20
N GLU A 275 1.13 -0.25 -13.34
CA GLU A 275 1.00 -0.20 -11.88
C GLU A 275 2.31 0.29 -11.22
N ASP A 276 2.30 0.43 -9.88
CA ASP A 276 3.49 0.67 -9.05
C ASP A 276 4.24 1.98 -9.37
N PRO A 277 3.56 3.12 -9.44
CA PRO A 277 4.20 4.36 -9.85
C PRO A 277 5.26 4.83 -8.83
N SER A 278 6.37 5.35 -9.35
CA SER A 278 7.34 6.13 -8.59
C SER A 278 7.82 7.30 -9.44
N GLY A 279 7.66 8.51 -8.96
CA GLY A 279 7.94 9.69 -9.78
C GLY A 279 8.77 10.76 -9.08
N VAL A 280 9.41 11.60 -9.89
CA VAL A 280 10.24 12.72 -9.45
C VAL A 280 10.26 13.81 -10.51
N TRP A 281 10.48 15.04 -10.09
CA TRP A 281 10.78 16.14 -10.99
C TRP A 281 12.28 16.12 -11.35
N ASP A 282 12.57 15.93 -12.63
CA ASP A 282 13.93 16.02 -13.16
C ASP A 282 14.23 17.49 -13.50
N ALA A 283 14.91 18.19 -12.60
CA ALA A 283 15.23 19.60 -12.76
C ALA A 283 16.17 19.86 -13.94
N ALA A 284 17.03 18.91 -14.29
CA ALA A 284 17.95 19.04 -15.43
C ALA A 284 17.21 18.95 -16.77
N ALA A 285 16.18 18.11 -16.84
CA ALA A 285 15.35 17.95 -18.03
C ALA A 285 14.13 18.91 -18.05
N GLY A 286 13.77 19.51 -16.91
CA GLY A 286 12.54 20.29 -16.75
C GLY A 286 11.28 19.45 -16.95
N LYS A 287 11.30 18.19 -16.50
CA LYS A 287 10.23 17.19 -16.74
C LYS A 287 9.91 16.40 -15.50
N TRP A 288 8.67 15.96 -15.39
CA TRP A 288 8.28 14.87 -14.50
C TRP A 288 8.72 13.56 -15.10
N ARG A 289 9.38 12.73 -14.29
CA ARG A 289 9.74 11.35 -14.61
C ARG A 289 8.89 10.42 -13.78
N LEU A 290 8.34 9.38 -14.42
CA LEU A 290 7.50 8.38 -13.77
C LEU A 290 7.98 7.00 -14.17
N LEU A 291 8.51 6.25 -13.22
CA LEU A 291 8.86 4.85 -13.37
C LEU A 291 7.64 3.99 -13.02
N VAL A 292 7.30 3.05 -13.89
CA VAL A 292 6.11 2.21 -13.76
C VAL A 292 6.42 0.75 -14.02
N SER A 293 5.58 -0.14 -13.49
CA SER A 293 5.50 -1.55 -13.86
C SER A 293 4.50 -1.69 -15.02
N ALA A 294 4.99 -1.77 -16.25
CA ALA A 294 4.17 -1.90 -17.46
C ALA A 294 3.85 -3.37 -17.76
N PHE A 295 2.59 -3.68 -18.04
CA PHE A 295 2.16 -5.01 -18.46
C PHE A 295 2.40 -5.20 -19.98
N THR A 296 3.19 -6.19 -20.32
CA THR A 296 3.53 -6.54 -21.70
C THR A 296 3.18 -7.99 -22.00
N SER A 297 3.27 -8.40 -23.26
CA SER A 297 3.12 -9.82 -23.65
C SER A 297 4.18 -10.73 -23.00
N ALA A 298 5.34 -10.17 -22.63
CA ALA A 298 6.43 -10.87 -21.95
C ALA A 298 6.34 -10.84 -20.42
N GLY A 299 5.27 -10.29 -19.85
CA GLY A 299 5.06 -10.12 -18.40
C GLY A 299 5.20 -8.66 -17.95
N ILE A 300 5.42 -8.45 -16.66
CA ILE A 300 5.52 -7.11 -16.06
C ILE A 300 6.96 -6.59 -16.18
N ARG A 301 7.13 -5.37 -16.70
CA ARG A 301 8.44 -4.78 -16.99
C ARG A 301 8.51 -3.32 -16.53
N ALA A 302 9.64 -2.91 -15.98
CA ALA A 302 9.87 -1.51 -15.67
C ALA A 302 9.99 -0.67 -16.95
N GLN A 303 9.38 0.52 -16.94
CA GLN A 303 9.43 1.50 -18.03
C GLN A 303 9.46 2.92 -17.47
N MET A 304 10.29 3.78 -18.05
CA MET A 304 10.37 5.19 -17.70
C MET A 304 9.49 6.02 -18.64
N LEU A 305 8.66 6.87 -18.02
CA LEU A 305 7.80 7.83 -18.71
C LEU A 305 8.22 9.26 -18.36
N GLU A 306 7.86 10.23 -19.19
CA GLU A 306 8.04 11.66 -18.92
C GLU A 306 6.83 12.50 -19.27
N SER A 307 6.69 13.65 -18.63
CA SER A 307 5.67 14.66 -18.95
C SER A 307 6.11 16.05 -18.46
N ASP A 308 5.56 17.10 -19.09
CA ASP A 308 5.62 18.47 -18.58
C ASP A 308 4.72 18.68 -17.34
N ARG A 309 3.78 17.80 -17.13
CA ARG A 309 2.76 17.87 -16.08
C ARG A 309 2.82 16.64 -15.19
N TRP A 310 2.69 16.84 -13.88
CA TRP A 310 2.65 15.74 -12.91
C TRP A 310 1.35 14.91 -13.01
N ASP A 311 0.27 15.49 -13.54
CA ASP A 311 -1.09 14.98 -13.51
C ASP A 311 -1.60 14.45 -14.84
N GLY A 312 -0.71 14.20 -15.81
CA GLY A 312 -1.08 13.64 -17.11
C GLY A 312 -0.07 13.94 -18.21
N GLY A 313 -0.35 13.44 -19.42
CA GLY A 313 0.49 13.66 -20.60
C GLY A 313 1.79 12.86 -20.64
N PHE A 314 1.94 11.86 -19.76
CA PHE A 314 3.13 11.01 -19.73
C PHE A 314 3.28 10.17 -21.00
N LYS A 315 4.52 10.11 -21.49
CA LYS A 315 4.92 9.33 -22.65
C LYS A 315 6.16 8.50 -22.33
N PRO A 316 6.29 7.27 -22.84
CA PRO A 316 7.50 6.49 -22.69
C PRO A 316 8.73 7.18 -23.29
N ILE A 317 9.84 7.18 -22.56
CA ILE A 317 11.15 7.65 -23.03
C ILE A 317 12.16 6.50 -23.13
N THR A 318 11.82 5.33 -22.56
CA THR A 318 12.59 4.10 -22.71
C THR A 318 11.72 2.99 -23.28
N GLY A 319 12.35 1.96 -23.87
CA GLY A 319 11.72 0.63 -23.95
C GLY A 319 11.53 0.05 -22.55
N THR A 320 10.87 -1.08 -22.45
CA THR A 320 10.79 -1.83 -21.20
C THR A 320 12.09 -2.60 -20.96
N VAL A 321 12.46 -2.77 -19.67
CA VAL A 321 13.61 -3.61 -19.29
C VAL A 321 13.35 -5.09 -19.63
N ALA A 322 14.42 -5.88 -19.72
CA ALA A 322 14.30 -7.31 -20.05
C ALA A 322 13.81 -8.17 -18.86
N GLU A 323 14.14 -7.75 -17.65
CA GLU A 323 13.80 -8.49 -16.44
C GLU A 323 12.33 -8.28 -16.05
N ASP A 324 11.70 -9.33 -15.48
CA ASP A 324 10.43 -9.16 -14.78
C ASP A 324 10.61 -8.11 -13.67
N SER A 325 9.67 -7.18 -13.57
CA SER A 325 9.85 -5.98 -12.73
C SER A 325 8.53 -5.52 -12.14
N THR A 326 8.47 -5.46 -10.81
CA THR A 326 7.33 -4.91 -10.05
C THR A 326 7.86 -4.06 -8.90
N GLY A 327 7.01 -3.25 -8.29
CA GLY A 327 7.41 -2.38 -7.18
C GLY A 327 8.46 -1.36 -7.58
N THR A 328 8.36 -0.83 -8.78
CA THR A 328 9.34 0.10 -9.34
C THR A 328 9.55 1.31 -8.45
N THR A 329 10.81 1.68 -8.17
CA THR A 329 11.19 2.77 -7.27
C THR A 329 12.27 3.63 -7.90
N ILE A 330 12.09 4.96 -7.87
CA ILE A 330 13.17 5.93 -8.10
C ILE A 330 13.67 6.36 -6.72
N ALA A 331 14.97 6.24 -6.48
CA ALA A 331 15.60 6.60 -5.22
C ALA A 331 16.87 7.43 -5.45
N LEU A 332 17.07 8.43 -4.61
CA LEU A 332 18.32 9.21 -4.57
C LEU A 332 19.24 8.58 -3.53
N ALA A 333 20.49 8.29 -3.91
CA ALA A 333 21.50 7.78 -3.00
C ALA A 333 22.89 8.24 -3.42
N GLY A 334 23.66 8.78 -2.49
CA GLY A 334 24.98 9.35 -2.79
C GLY A 334 24.93 10.47 -3.83
N GLY A 335 23.85 11.22 -3.91
CA GLY A 335 23.64 12.27 -4.91
C GLY A 335 23.33 11.76 -6.32
N VAL A 336 23.13 10.45 -6.50
CA VAL A 336 22.82 9.80 -7.79
C VAL A 336 21.43 9.17 -7.75
N TRP A 337 20.67 9.36 -8.83
CA TRP A 337 19.38 8.71 -9.00
C TRP A 337 19.56 7.27 -9.45
N HIS A 338 18.83 6.37 -8.82
CA HIS A 338 18.74 4.96 -9.14
C HIS A 338 17.29 4.57 -9.40
N CYS A 339 17.11 3.63 -10.34
CA CYS A 339 15.83 2.95 -10.54
C CYS A 339 15.95 1.52 -10.02
N LEU A 340 14.99 1.08 -9.22
CA LEU A 340 14.96 -0.26 -8.64
C LEU A 340 13.65 -0.96 -9.00
N ALA A 341 13.69 -2.29 -9.09
CA ALA A 341 12.50 -3.12 -9.24
C ALA A 341 12.73 -4.50 -8.63
N GLY A 342 11.69 -5.08 -8.04
CA GLY A 342 11.68 -6.48 -7.62
C GLY A 342 11.30 -7.41 -8.77
N SER A 343 11.79 -8.64 -8.76
CA SER A 343 11.61 -9.60 -9.83
C SER A 343 11.17 -10.98 -9.32
N VAL A 344 10.59 -11.77 -10.23
CA VAL A 344 10.17 -13.17 -9.96
C VAL A 344 11.34 -14.09 -9.58
N ASP A 345 12.58 -13.74 -9.96
CA ASP A 345 13.79 -14.46 -9.55
C ASP A 345 14.27 -14.05 -8.15
N ARG A 346 13.44 -13.34 -7.39
CA ARG A 346 13.69 -12.88 -6.02
C ARG A 346 14.83 -11.87 -5.90
N ALA A 347 15.19 -11.21 -7.01
CA ALA A 347 16.21 -10.18 -7.01
C ALA A 347 15.60 -8.79 -6.96
N TYR A 348 16.34 -7.86 -6.41
CA TYR A 348 16.13 -6.42 -6.56
C TYR A 348 17.13 -5.89 -7.58
N TYR A 349 16.64 -5.66 -8.79
CA TYR A 349 17.48 -5.10 -9.85
C TYR A 349 17.66 -3.60 -9.68
N VAL A 350 18.86 -3.15 -10.02
CA VAL A 350 19.26 -1.75 -10.02
C VAL A 350 19.55 -1.34 -11.45
N TYR A 351 18.96 -0.23 -11.86
CA TYR A 351 19.11 0.37 -13.17
C TYR A 351 19.57 1.83 -13.05
N SER A 352 20.22 2.33 -14.09
CA SER A 352 20.53 3.76 -14.19
C SER A 352 19.27 4.58 -14.40
N TYR A 353 19.32 5.82 -13.99
CA TYR A 353 18.31 6.83 -14.22
C TYR A 353 18.80 7.82 -15.29
N PRO A 354 17.95 8.23 -16.25
CA PRO A 354 16.58 7.76 -16.50
C PRO A 354 16.51 6.65 -17.55
N ASP A 355 17.60 6.18 -18.10
CA ASP A 355 17.72 5.35 -19.31
C ASP A 355 17.53 3.84 -19.04
N LEU A 356 17.34 3.43 -17.80
CA LEU A 356 17.06 2.07 -17.35
C LEU A 356 18.09 1.02 -17.80
N LYS A 357 19.37 1.41 -17.94
CA LYS A 357 20.42 0.42 -18.17
C LYS A 357 20.69 -0.36 -16.89
N LYS A 358 20.66 -1.69 -16.98
CA LYS A 358 20.94 -2.57 -15.85
C LYS A 358 22.33 -2.33 -15.28
N ARG A 359 22.40 -2.12 -13.96
CA ARG A 359 23.63 -1.93 -13.20
C ARG A 359 24.02 -3.16 -12.38
N GLY A 360 23.02 -3.92 -11.89
CA GLY A 360 23.24 -5.10 -11.08
C GLY A 360 22.04 -5.45 -10.23
N LYS A 361 22.30 -6.00 -9.05
CA LYS A 361 21.30 -6.37 -8.03
C LYS A 361 21.74 -5.83 -6.68
N LEU A 362 20.80 -5.54 -5.76
CA LEU A 362 21.15 -5.31 -4.36
C LEU A 362 21.72 -6.59 -3.73
N SER A 363 22.76 -6.43 -2.93
CA SER A 363 23.30 -7.51 -2.12
C SER A 363 22.53 -7.63 -0.82
N MET A 364 21.83 -8.75 -0.61
CA MET A 364 20.97 -8.96 0.54
C MET A 364 21.33 -10.24 1.27
N SER A 365 21.28 -10.21 2.61
CA SER A 365 21.29 -11.40 3.45
C SER A 365 20.10 -12.31 3.12
N PRO A 366 20.10 -13.60 3.55
CA PRO A 366 19.07 -14.55 3.17
C PRO A 366 17.67 -13.97 3.17
N GLU A 367 17.01 -14.15 2.09
CA GLU A 367 15.72 -13.53 1.80
C GLU A 367 14.64 -14.07 2.72
N PRO A 368 13.70 -13.20 3.14
CA PRO A 368 12.56 -13.62 3.94
C PRO A 368 11.50 -14.38 3.13
N TRP A 369 11.73 -14.54 1.82
CA TRP A 369 10.75 -15.10 0.91
C TRP A 369 10.41 -16.54 1.27
N LYS A 370 9.22 -16.73 1.77
CA LYS A 370 8.61 -18.05 1.83
C LYS A 370 7.86 -18.27 0.53
N ASP A 371 8.11 -19.43 -0.12
CA ASP A 371 7.34 -19.80 -1.29
C ASP A 371 5.87 -19.97 -0.89
N MET A 372 4.99 -19.30 -1.60
CA MET A 372 3.57 -19.61 -1.53
C MET A 372 3.30 -20.85 -2.34
N LYS A 373 2.75 -21.88 -1.71
CA LYS A 373 2.27 -23.09 -2.41
C LYS A 373 1.29 -22.68 -3.50
N GLY A 374 1.61 -23.00 -4.75
CA GLY A 374 0.80 -22.64 -5.91
C GLY A 374 1.07 -21.23 -6.50
N TRP A 375 2.00 -20.46 -5.92
CA TRP A 375 2.48 -19.22 -6.49
C TRP A 375 4.01 -19.17 -6.39
N PRO A 376 4.73 -19.77 -7.32
CA PRO A 376 6.15 -20.06 -7.19
C PRO A 376 7.07 -18.82 -7.24
N HIS A 377 6.52 -17.62 -7.45
CA HIS A 377 7.30 -16.43 -7.73
C HIS A 377 7.03 -15.35 -6.70
N GLY A 378 7.83 -15.34 -5.63
CA GLY A 378 7.93 -14.19 -4.75
C GLY A 378 8.46 -13.00 -5.54
N ARG A 379 7.75 -11.83 -5.51
CA ARG A 379 8.24 -10.57 -6.03
C ARG A 379 8.42 -9.63 -4.87
N GLY A 380 9.66 -9.21 -4.65
CA GLY A 380 9.96 -8.19 -3.64
C GLY A 380 9.57 -6.79 -4.08
N TRP A 381 9.65 -5.89 -3.13
CA TRP A 381 9.26 -4.49 -3.33
C TRP A 381 10.35 -3.58 -2.76
N PRO A 382 11.24 -3.00 -3.56
CA PRO A 382 12.41 -2.28 -3.06
C PRO A 382 12.08 -0.81 -2.75
N ALA A 383 11.38 -0.52 -1.64
CA ALA A 383 11.33 0.84 -1.12
C ALA A 383 12.66 1.16 -0.44
N PHE A 384 13.52 1.88 -1.15
CA PHE A 384 14.90 2.18 -0.75
C PHE A 384 15.01 3.64 -0.30
N ALA A 385 15.81 3.88 0.73
CA ALA A 385 16.09 5.19 1.28
C ALA A 385 17.56 5.33 1.70
N GLU A 386 18.20 6.46 1.37
CA GLU A 386 19.40 6.91 2.07
C GLU A 386 18.97 7.66 3.33
N LEU A 387 19.50 7.24 4.47
CA LEU A 387 19.13 7.81 5.77
C LEU A 387 19.86 9.12 6.06
N PRO A 388 19.26 10.02 6.85
CA PRO A 388 19.91 11.24 7.30
C PRO A 388 21.21 10.97 8.05
N ALA A 389 22.15 11.91 7.99
CA ALA A 389 23.38 11.84 8.76
C ALA A 389 23.08 11.72 10.26
N GLY A 390 23.79 10.82 10.94
CA GLY A 390 23.60 10.53 12.37
C GLY A 390 22.71 9.33 12.66
N CYS A 391 22.07 8.74 11.65
CA CYS A 391 21.44 7.42 11.80
C CYS A 391 22.49 6.31 11.95
N PRO A 392 22.16 5.18 12.63
CA PRO A 392 23.13 4.09 12.87
C PRO A 392 23.52 3.33 11.59
N SER A 393 22.78 3.46 10.52
CA SER A 393 23.09 2.91 9.20
C SER A 393 22.88 3.96 8.12
N LYS A 394 23.54 3.79 6.98
CA LYS A 394 23.45 4.74 5.86
C LYS A 394 22.22 4.54 5.01
N PHE A 395 21.79 3.29 4.84
CA PHE A 395 20.69 2.93 3.96
C PHE A 395 19.62 2.11 4.69
N LEU A 396 18.39 2.27 4.27
CA LEU A 396 17.25 1.49 4.70
C LEU A 396 16.50 0.97 3.48
N LEU A 397 16.15 -0.31 3.52
CA LEU A 397 15.28 -0.95 2.56
C LEU A 397 14.06 -1.48 3.30
N LEU A 398 12.88 -0.95 2.97
CA LEU A 398 11.60 -1.49 3.39
C LEU A 398 11.06 -2.36 2.26
N THR A 399 10.72 -3.59 2.58
CA THR A 399 10.22 -4.56 1.62
C THR A 399 9.12 -5.42 2.22
N MET A 400 8.58 -6.33 1.44
CA MET A 400 7.56 -7.29 1.85
C MET A 400 7.86 -8.68 1.28
N ASP A 401 7.34 -9.71 1.93
CA ASP A 401 7.16 -11.01 1.30
C ASP A 401 5.78 -11.14 0.64
N ARG A 402 5.55 -12.24 -0.07
CA ARG A 402 4.24 -12.56 -0.69
C ARG A 402 3.62 -13.82 -0.10
N VAL A 403 3.71 -13.97 1.20
CA VAL A 403 3.05 -15.06 1.93
C VAL A 403 1.62 -14.66 2.26
N ASN A 404 0.66 -15.46 1.85
CA ASN A 404 -0.74 -15.26 2.19
C ASN A 404 -1.00 -15.49 3.67
N PHE A 405 -2.03 -14.82 4.19
CA PHE A 405 -2.60 -15.14 5.49
C PHE A 405 -2.98 -16.63 5.57
N PRO A 406 -2.66 -17.33 6.66
CA PRO A 406 -2.90 -18.77 6.78
C PRO A 406 -4.36 -19.15 6.51
N GLY A 407 -4.57 -20.26 5.80
CA GLY A 407 -5.90 -20.78 5.48
C GLY A 407 -6.62 -20.10 4.31
N MET A 408 -6.03 -19.07 3.71
CA MET A 408 -6.63 -18.41 2.56
C MET A 408 -6.39 -19.19 1.26
N PRO A 409 -7.40 -19.26 0.36
CA PRO A 409 -7.18 -19.80 -0.97
C PRO A 409 -6.20 -18.95 -1.77
N ILE A 410 -5.44 -19.57 -2.67
CA ILE A 410 -4.44 -18.90 -3.51
C ILE A 410 -4.96 -18.82 -4.95
N PRO A 411 -4.77 -17.69 -5.64
CA PRO A 411 -4.25 -16.40 -5.17
C PRO A 411 -5.30 -15.62 -4.40
N ASN A 412 -4.85 -14.89 -3.39
CA ASN A 412 -5.72 -13.98 -2.65
C ASN A 412 -5.00 -12.67 -2.30
N TRP A 413 -5.76 -11.72 -1.78
CA TRP A 413 -5.30 -10.38 -1.49
C TRP A 413 -4.95 -10.16 0.00
N THR A 414 -4.57 -11.22 0.71
CA THR A 414 -4.17 -11.15 2.13
C THR A 414 -2.67 -11.32 2.34
N TYR A 415 -1.89 -11.35 1.25
CA TYR A 415 -0.45 -11.53 1.33
C TYR A 415 0.26 -10.27 1.82
N GLY A 416 1.42 -10.47 2.36
CA GLY A 416 2.40 -9.47 2.71
C GLY A 416 2.75 -9.49 4.19
N SER A 417 4.05 -9.41 4.45
CA SER A 417 4.63 -9.11 5.74
C SER A 417 5.78 -8.15 5.48
N LEU A 418 5.81 -7.02 6.19
CA LEU A 418 6.87 -6.05 6.01
C LEU A 418 8.17 -6.53 6.63
N SER A 419 9.27 -6.19 5.99
CA SER A 419 10.62 -6.40 6.53
C SER A 419 11.46 -5.15 6.35
N ILE A 420 12.26 -4.82 7.37
CA ILE A 420 13.21 -3.71 7.35
C ILE A 420 14.63 -4.29 7.28
N TYR A 421 15.37 -3.81 6.30
CA TYR A 421 16.80 -4.07 6.13
C TYR A 421 17.56 -2.76 6.25
N VAL A 422 18.76 -2.86 6.80
CA VAL A 422 19.73 -1.73 6.86
C VAL A 422 21.03 -2.12 6.20
N GLY A 423 21.75 -1.13 5.66
CA GLY A 423 23.03 -1.28 4.98
C GLY A 423 23.94 -0.08 5.19
N ASP A 424 25.27 -0.31 5.13
CA ASP A 424 26.31 0.69 5.35
C ASP A 424 27.27 0.81 4.16
#